data_a33cbe8fe9e8cf077d5996aec03dd426
#
_entry.id   a33cbe8fe9e8cf077d5996aec03dd426
#
_cell.length_a   1.000
_cell.length_b   1.000
_cell.length_c   1.000
_cell.angle_alpha   90.00
_cell.angle_beta   90.00
_cell.angle_gamma   90.00
#
_symmetry.space_group_name_H-M   'P 1'
#
loop_
_entity.id
_entity.type
_entity.pdbx_description
1 polymer ?
#
loop_
_entity_poly.entity_id
_entity_poly.type
_entity_poly.pdbx_seq_one_letter_code
_entity_poly.pdbx_strand_id
1 'polypeptide(L)'
;MKSLRRLNEQLLHHYQAKTLPFRTPLNGISDRTLKMHHEKLYAGYVNKKNQIENGLESLGREIVAGKGVGDATYSELRSLKDGETYATNGVYLHEWYFEILGGDGKFENARELVDALTGAFGSIEAFIKYFSECAMAARGWTVLAWDTRESRLWIYNSDAHNEGGVWGALPIIVLDVYEHAYFMDYGADRQAYLKAFWKNFNWSAANDLFKRASMIQL
;
A
#
# COMPACT_ATOMS: atom_id res chain seq x y z
N MET A 1 27.86 2.19 -24.95
CA MET A 1 28.50 2.74 -23.73
C MET A 1 27.68 3.85 -23.04
N LYS A 2 27.03 4.82 -23.74
CA LYS A 2 26.22 5.87 -23.09
C LYS A 2 24.91 5.38 -22.44
N SER A 3 24.33 4.27 -22.90
CA SER A 3 23.08 3.68 -22.35
C SER A 3 23.29 2.98 -21.01
N LEU A 4 24.41 2.30 -20.83
CA LEU A 4 24.77 1.62 -19.57
C LEU A 4 25.13 2.61 -18.44
N ARG A 5 25.72 3.77 -18.81
CA ARG A 5 26.00 4.83 -17.83
C ARG A 5 24.71 5.46 -17.26
N ARG A 6 23.66 5.64 -18.08
CA ARG A 6 22.35 6.12 -17.62
C ARG A 6 21.60 5.09 -16.75
N LEU A 7 21.74 3.80 -17.02
CA LEU A 7 21.23 2.76 -16.12
C LEU A 7 21.93 2.84 -14.76
N ASN A 8 23.25 2.95 -14.72
CA ASN A 8 24.02 3.04 -13.46
C ASN A 8 23.68 4.30 -12.64
N GLU A 9 23.39 5.43 -13.28
CA GLU A 9 23.05 6.68 -12.56
C GLU A 9 21.59 6.67 -12.01
N GLN A 10 20.68 5.91 -12.61
CA GLN A 10 19.32 5.73 -12.13
C GLN A 10 19.19 4.69 -11.00
N LEU A 11 20.10 3.74 -10.88
CA LEU A 11 20.07 2.62 -9.94
C LEU A 11 20.67 2.96 -8.54
N LEU A 12 21.25 4.14 -8.35
CA LEU A 12 21.80 4.57 -7.05
C LEU A 12 20.80 5.31 -6.16
N HIS A 13 19.52 5.33 -6.51
CA HIS A 13 18.53 6.04 -5.72
C HIS A 13 17.96 5.13 -4.62
N HIS A 14 18.65 5.07 -3.46
CA HIS A 14 18.11 4.43 -2.28
C HIS A 14 16.79 5.10 -1.87
N TYR A 15 15.73 4.32 -1.81
CA TYR A 15 14.44 4.80 -1.34
C TYR A 15 14.55 5.20 0.13
N GLN A 16 13.97 6.34 0.49
CA GLN A 16 14.01 6.87 1.85
C GLN A 16 12.64 6.72 2.50
N ALA A 17 12.63 6.29 3.77
CA ALA A 17 11.39 6.26 4.54
C ALA A 17 10.83 7.69 4.69
N LYS A 18 9.55 7.85 4.35
CA LYS A 18 8.82 9.10 4.53
C LYS A 18 8.41 9.27 5.98
N THR A 19 8.31 10.50 6.44
CA THR A 19 7.71 10.82 7.74
C THR A 19 6.19 10.63 7.69
N LEU A 20 5.56 10.39 8.85
CA LEU A 20 4.10 10.38 8.94
C LEU A 20 3.53 11.72 8.47
N PRO A 21 2.50 11.74 7.62
CA PRO A 21 1.91 12.98 7.09
C PRO A 21 0.93 13.66 8.07
N PHE A 22 0.76 13.10 9.25
CA PHE A 22 -0.15 13.61 10.28
C PHE A 22 0.54 13.68 11.67
N ARG A 23 -0.12 14.34 12.59
CA ARG A 23 0.30 14.40 13.99
C ARG A 23 -0.43 13.36 14.83
N THR A 24 0.24 12.80 15.83
CA THR A 24 -0.36 11.94 16.84
C THR A 24 -0.84 12.77 18.04
N PRO A 25 -1.72 12.25 18.92
CA PRO A 25 -2.27 10.89 18.90
C PRO A 25 -3.44 10.72 17.90
N LEU A 26 -3.69 9.46 17.49
CA LEU A 26 -4.91 9.07 16.80
C LEU A 26 -5.97 8.57 17.79
N ASN A 27 -7.24 8.66 17.40
CA ASN A 27 -8.35 8.21 18.25
C ASN A 27 -8.48 6.68 18.19
N GLY A 28 -8.00 5.99 19.24
CA GLY A 28 -8.08 4.53 19.37
C GLY A 28 -6.94 3.76 18.71
N ILE A 29 -5.97 4.41 18.06
CA ILE A 29 -4.73 3.79 17.62
C ILE A 29 -3.58 4.43 18.39
N SER A 30 -2.91 3.67 19.25
CA SER A 30 -1.91 4.22 20.16
C SER A 30 -0.63 4.67 19.45
N ASP A 31 0.06 5.65 20.03
CA ASP A 31 1.38 6.09 19.56
C ASP A 31 2.38 4.92 19.56
N ARG A 32 2.23 3.97 20.48
CA ARG A 32 3.07 2.77 20.53
C ARG A 32 2.87 1.92 19.27
N THR A 33 1.63 1.66 18.89
CA THR A 33 1.28 0.91 17.67
C THR A 33 1.80 1.64 16.44
N LEU A 34 1.53 2.94 16.31
CA LEU A 34 2.00 3.76 15.19
C LEU A 34 3.52 3.77 15.09
N LYS A 35 4.22 3.93 16.21
CA LYS A 35 5.69 3.94 16.24
C LYS A 35 6.27 2.60 15.78
N MET A 36 5.72 1.48 16.24
CA MET A 36 6.17 0.15 15.80
C MET A 36 5.85 -0.07 14.32
N HIS A 37 4.65 0.32 13.88
CA HIS A 37 4.20 0.17 12.51
C HIS A 37 5.06 0.99 11.54
N HIS A 38 5.31 2.27 11.86
CA HIS A 38 6.06 3.17 10.98
C HIS A 38 7.59 3.00 11.11
N GLU A 39 8.15 3.11 12.34
CA GLU A 39 9.61 3.17 12.53
C GLU A 39 10.27 1.79 12.46
N LYS A 40 9.53 0.69 12.61
CA LYS A 40 10.08 -0.67 12.55
C LYS A 40 9.63 -1.44 11.32
N LEU A 41 8.32 -1.57 11.10
CA LEU A 41 7.82 -2.41 10.01
C LEU A 41 7.97 -1.72 8.65
N TYR A 42 7.37 -0.55 8.49
CA TYR A 42 7.50 0.21 7.23
C TYR A 42 8.97 0.55 6.91
N ALA A 43 9.74 1.08 7.88
CA ALA A 43 11.16 1.34 7.68
C ALA A 43 11.96 0.06 7.38
N GLY A 44 11.55 -1.08 7.94
CA GLY A 44 12.10 -2.40 7.61
C GLY A 44 11.88 -2.77 6.14
N TYR A 45 10.69 -2.51 5.59
CA TYR A 45 10.41 -2.74 4.15
C TYR A 45 11.20 -1.80 3.26
N VAL A 46 11.38 -0.54 3.63
CA VAL A 46 12.25 0.40 2.89
C VAL A 46 13.68 -0.14 2.82
N ASN A 47 14.24 -0.58 3.95
CA ASN A 47 15.59 -1.16 3.98
C ASN A 47 15.67 -2.44 3.14
N LYS A 48 14.65 -3.31 3.22
CA LYS A 48 14.63 -4.56 2.47
C LYS A 48 14.51 -4.31 0.96
N LYS A 49 13.66 -3.36 0.54
CA LYS A 49 13.56 -2.93 -0.85
C LYS A 49 14.92 -2.49 -1.40
N ASN A 50 15.61 -1.59 -0.70
CA ASN A 50 16.95 -1.13 -1.10
C ASN A 50 17.97 -2.28 -1.17
N GLN A 51 17.94 -3.20 -0.20
CA GLN A 51 18.83 -4.37 -0.19
C GLN A 51 18.60 -5.27 -1.42
N ILE A 52 17.35 -5.52 -1.75
CA ILE A 52 16.96 -6.37 -2.89
C ILE A 52 17.36 -5.69 -4.21
N GLU A 53 17.09 -4.39 -4.35
CA GLU A 53 17.46 -3.64 -5.56
C GLU A 53 18.97 -3.64 -5.78
N ASN A 54 19.79 -3.49 -4.73
CA ASN A 54 21.26 -3.63 -4.82
C ASN A 54 21.68 -5.04 -5.27
N GLY A 55 21.03 -6.08 -4.75
CA GLY A 55 21.27 -7.47 -5.18
C GLY A 55 20.93 -7.69 -6.66
N LEU A 56 19.77 -7.19 -7.09
CA LEU A 56 19.34 -7.26 -8.49
C LEU A 56 20.27 -6.48 -9.43
N GLU A 57 20.77 -5.33 -9.01
CA GLU A 57 21.74 -4.57 -9.78
C GLU A 57 23.06 -5.35 -9.94
N SER A 58 23.57 -5.92 -8.85
CA SER A 58 24.81 -6.72 -8.89
C SER A 58 24.66 -7.93 -9.81
N LEU A 59 23.58 -8.70 -9.62
CA LEU A 59 23.28 -9.87 -10.45
C LEU A 59 23.00 -9.50 -11.91
N GLY A 60 22.36 -8.37 -12.14
CA GLY A 60 22.09 -7.83 -13.48
C GLY A 60 23.36 -7.54 -14.28
N ARG A 61 24.41 -7.04 -13.63
CA ARG A 61 25.74 -6.86 -14.28
C ARG A 61 26.35 -8.19 -14.71
N GLU A 62 26.23 -9.25 -13.91
CA GLU A 62 26.71 -10.58 -14.24
C GLU A 62 25.92 -11.19 -15.42
N ILE A 63 24.58 -11.01 -15.42
CA ILE A 63 23.70 -11.48 -16.50
C ILE A 63 24.07 -10.81 -17.83
N VAL A 64 24.24 -9.49 -17.83
CA VAL A 64 24.64 -8.74 -19.03
C VAL A 64 26.03 -9.13 -19.52
N ALA A 65 26.92 -9.57 -18.62
CA ALA A 65 28.23 -10.12 -18.98
C ALA A 65 28.18 -11.58 -19.51
N GLY A 66 26.99 -12.16 -19.66
CA GLY A 66 26.79 -13.49 -20.26
C GLY A 66 26.60 -14.64 -19.28
N LYS A 67 26.45 -14.37 -18.00
CA LYS A 67 26.15 -15.40 -16.99
C LYS A 67 24.65 -15.67 -16.93
N GLY A 68 24.20 -16.80 -17.47
CA GLY A 68 22.82 -17.25 -17.31
C GLY A 68 22.55 -17.71 -15.86
N VAL A 69 21.57 -17.09 -15.16
CA VAL A 69 21.25 -17.35 -13.76
C VAL A 69 19.77 -17.54 -13.49
N GLY A 70 18.93 -17.46 -14.53
CA GLY A 70 17.47 -17.61 -14.39
C GLY A 70 17.06 -19.08 -14.34
N ASP A 71 16.34 -19.49 -13.30
CA ASP A 71 15.70 -20.79 -13.20
C ASP A 71 14.35 -20.66 -12.49
N ALA A 72 13.31 -21.31 -13.01
CA ALA A 72 11.95 -21.19 -12.48
C ALA A 72 11.72 -21.98 -11.19
N THR A 73 12.51 -23.00 -10.92
CA THR A 73 12.39 -23.82 -9.72
C THR A 73 13.13 -23.19 -8.55
N TYR A 74 14.41 -22.85 -8.77
CA TYR A 74 15.26 -22.25 -7.75
C TYR A 74 16.38 -21.45 -8.41
N SER A 75 16.50 -20.17 -8.07
CA SER A 75 17.63 -19.31 -8.43
C SER A 75 17.67 -18.08 -7.53
N GLU A 76 18.85 -17.49 -7.38
CA GLU A 76 18.99 -16.20 -6.68
C GLU A 76 18.14 -15.12 -7.34
N LEU A 77 18.14 -15.06 -8.67
CA LEU A 77 17.32 -14.12 -9.43
C LEU A 77 15.82 -14.30 -9.12
N ARG A 78 15.31 -15.54 -9.07
CA ARG A 78 13.92 -15.83 -8.72
C ARG A 78 13.60 -15.32 -7.31
N SER A 79 14.44 -15.62 -6.34
CA SER A 79 14.25 -15.19 -4.94
C SER A 79 14.25 -13.66 -4.81
N LEU A 80 15.20 -12.98 -5.48
CA LEU A 80 15.24 -11.52 -5.49
C LEU A 80 14.02 -10.91 -6.18
N LYS A 81 13.53 -11.47 -7.28
CA LYS A 81 12.35 -10.97 -8.01
C LYS A 81 11.05 -11.16 -7.24
N ASP A 82 10.91 -12.25 -6.47
CA ASP A 82 9.78 -12.45 -5.57
C ASP A 82 9.85 -11.45 -4.40
N GLY A 83 10.99 -11.35 -3.74
CA GLY A 83 11.22 -10.40 -2.66
C GLY A 83 11.08 -8.94 -3.09
N GLU A 84 11.41 -8.60 -4.35
CA GLU A 84 11.28 -7.25 -4.90
C GLU A 84 9.84 -6.75 -4.87
N THR A 85 8.89 -7.55 -5.38
CA THR A 85 7.48 -7.18 -5.39
C THR A 85 6.91 -7.15 -3.97
N TYR A 86 7.32 -8.10 -3.11
CA TYR A 86 6.91 -8.12 -1.71
C TYR A 86 7.37 -6.86 -0.96
N ALA A 87 8.66 -6.51 -1.02
CA ALA A 87 9.21 -5.36 -0.31
C ALA A 87 8.70 -4.03 -0.88
N THR A 88 8.62 -3.91 -2.21
CA THR A 88 8.15 -2.69 -2.87
C THR A 88 6.70 -2.39 -2.54
N ASN A 89 5.82 -3.40 -2.63
CA ASN A 89 4.42 -3.22 -2.22
C ASN A 89 4.30 -3.02 -0.71
N GLY A 90 5.15 -3.68 0.10
CA GLY A 90 5.23 -3.40 1.53
C GLY A 90 5.50 -1.93 1.82
N VAL A 91 6.40 -1.28 1.06
CA VAL A 91 6.62 0.18 1.16
C VAL A 91 5.39 0.96 0.71
N TYR A 92 4.89 0.73 -0.49
CA TYR A 92 3.86 1.55 -1.11
C TYR A 92 2.50 1.45 -0.40
N LEU A 93 2.10 0.24 0.00
CA LEU A 93 0.83 0.03 0.71
C LEU A 93 0.84 0.71 2.08
N HIS A 94 1.97 0.67 2.81
CA HIS A 94 2.10 1.40 4.08
C HIS A 94 2.05 2.92 3.86
N GLU A 95 2.68 3.45 2.82
CA GLU A 95 2.64 4.88 2.52
C GLU A 95 1.22 5.35 2.23
N TRP A 96 0.46 4.63 1.39
CA TRP A 96 -0.95 4.94 1.15
C TRP A 96 -1.80 4.80 2.41
N TYR A 97 -1.56 3.77 3.23
CA TYR A 97 -2.25 3.62 4.50
C TYR A 97 -2.02 4.81 5.43
N PHE A 98 -0.77 5.27 5.58
CA PHE A 98 -0.47 6.44 6.40
C PHE A 98 -1.00 7.74 5.77
N GLU A 99 -1.01 7.88 4.45
CA GLU A 99 -1.50 9.07 3.75
C GLU A 99 -2.98 9.36 4.03
N ILE A 100 -3.78 8.31 4.21
CA ILE A 100 -5.22 8.42 4.46
C ILE A 100 -5.60 8.34 5.94
N LEU A 101 -4.64 8.41 6.85
CA LEU A 101 -4.86 8.54 8.28
C LEU A 101 -4.69 9.99 8.77
N GLY A 102 -4.98 10.20 10.06
CA GLY A 102 -4.82 11.52 10.71
C GLY A 102 -5.92 12.52 10.38
N GLY A 103 -7.01 12.08 9.79
CA GLY A 103 -8.24 12.86 9.63
C GLY A 103 -9.16 12.76 10.85
N ASP A 104 -10.35 13.30 10.69
CA ASP A 104 -11.41 13.31 11.72
C ASP A 104 -12.60 12.41 11.38
N GLY A 105 -12.48 11.60 10.33
CA GLY A 105 -13.52 10.69 9.84
C GLY A 105 -14.68 11.36 9.11
N LYS A 106 -14.62 12.69 8.90
CA LYS A 106 -15.69 13.44 8.26
C LYS A 106 -15.45 13.60 6.77
N PHE A 107 -16.49 13.46 5.98
CA PHE A 107 -16.42 13.40 4.51
C PHE A 107 -16.90 14.66 3.78
N GLU A 108 -17.20 15.76 4.49
CA GLU A 108 -17.73 17.00 3.90
C GLU A 108 -16.79 17.64 2.85
N ASN A 109 -15.49 17.39 2.99
CA ASN A 109 -14.44 17.92 2.09
C ASN A 109 -13.97 16.89 1.03
N ALA A 110 -14.75 15.82 0.80
CA ALA A 110 -14.39 14.73 -0.10
C ALA A 110 -15.46 14.46 -1.16
N ARG A 111 -16.04 15.53 -1.69
CA ARG A 111 -17.25 15.47 -2.53
C ARG A 111 -17.12 14.49 -3.70
N GLU A 112 -16.04 14.58 -4.47
CA GLU A 112 -15.91 13.78 -5.69
C GLU A 112 -15.84 12.28 -5.37
N LEU A 113 -15.10 11.90 -4.33
CA LEU A 113 -15.02 10.51 -3.88
C LEU A 113 -16.37 10.07 -3.28
N VAL A 114 -17.00 10.90 -2.46
CA VAL A 114 -18.33 10.60 -1.85
C VAL A 114 -19.39 10.38 -2.91
N ASP A 115 -19.46 11.24 -3.93
CA ASP A 115 -20.40 11.11 -5.04
C ASP A 115 -20.15 9.79 -5.82
N ALA A 116 -18.87 9.47 -6.11
CA ALA A 116 -18.49 8.24 -6.79
C ALA A 116 -18.79 6.98 -5.96
N LEU A 117 -18.51 7.00 -4.65
CA LEU A 117 -18.82 5.89 -3.73
C LEU A 117 -20.33 5.70 -3.59
N THR A 118 -21.08 6.79 -3.48
CA THR A 118 -22.55 6.74 -3.41
C THR A 118 -23.13 6.18 -4.71
N GLY A 119 -22.60 6.57 -5.86
CA GLY A 119 -23.00 6.00 -7.15
C GLY A 119 -22.70 4.51 -7.29
N ALA A 120 -21.54 4.08 -6.79
CA ALA A 120 -21.10 2.68 -6.91
C ALA A 120 -21.75 1.74 -5.87
N PHE A 121 -21.96 2.21 -4.63
CA PHE A 121 -22.37 1.38 -3.49
C PHE A 121 -23.76 1.75 -2.90
N GLY A 122 -24.40 2.78 -3.40
CA GLY A 122 -25.73 3.26 -2.97
C GLY A 122 -25.68 4.30 -1.85
N SER A 123 -24.76 4.20 -0.89
CA SER A 123 -24.51 5.22 0.13
C SER A 123 -23.11 5.06 0.73
N ILE A 124 -22.64 6.06 1.45
CA ILE A 124 -21.35 5.98 2.19
C ILE A 124 -21.41 4.92 3.29
N GLU A 125 -22.52 4.77 3.98
CA GLU A 125 -22.71 3.75 5.02
C GLU A 125 -22.66 2.34 4.42
N ALA A 126 -23.28 2.15 3.25
CA ALA A 126 -23.24 0.87 2.53
C ALA A 126 -21.82 0.54 2.06
N PHE A 127 -21.09 1.54 1.55
CA PHE A 127 -19.68 1.39 1.19
C PHE A 127 -18.83 1.00 2.42
N ILE A 128 -18.90 1.77 3.52
CA ILE A 128 -18.12 1.51 4.74
C ILE A 128 -18.41 0.10 5.26
N LYS A 129 -19.68 -0.31 5.27
CA LYS A 129 -20.07 -1.67 5.69
C LYS A 129 -19.46 -2.73 4.79
N TYR A 130 -19.59 -2.60 3.46
CA TYR A 130 -19.06 -3.57 2.53
C TYR A 130 -17.53 -3.62 2.54
N PHE A 131 -16.87 -2.47 2.58
CA PHE A 131 -15.41 -2.40 2.71
C PHE A 131 -14.92 -3.04 4.00
N SER A 132 -15.62 -2.82 5.12
CA SER A 132 -15.29 -3.43 6.41
C SER A 132 -15.46 -4.95 6.39
N GLU A 133 -16.47 -5.49 5.72
CA GLU A 133 -16.61 -6.95 5.54
C GLU A 133 -15.50 -7.52 4.66
N CYS A 134 -15.09 -6.82 3.59
CA CYS A 134 -13.90 -7.19 2.82
C CYS A 134 -12.65 -7.21 3.71
N ALA A 135 -12.50 -6.21 4.60
CA ALA A 135 -11.38 -6.12 5.53
C ALA A 135 -11.38 -7.23 6.59
N MET A 136 -12.55 -7.71 7.01
CA MET A 136 -12.66 -8.91 7.87
C MET A 136 -12.26 -10.19 7.13
N ALA A 137 -12.46 -10.25 5.82
CA ALA A 137 -12.16 -11.40 4.97
C ALA A 137 -10.71 -11.45 4.47
N ALA A 138 -9.96 -10.36 4.54
CA ALA A 138 -8.56 -10.29 4.12
C ALA A 138 -7.59 -10.74 5.21
N ARG A 139 -6.38 -11.17 4.81
CA ARG A 139 -5.28 -11.48 5.75
C ARG A 139 -4.26 -10.35 5.84
N GLY A 140 -4.05 -9.61 4.77
CA GLY A 140 -3.05 -8.54 4.68
C GLY A 140 -3.65 -7.14 4.48
N TRP A 141 -4.32 -6.94 3.37
CA TRP A 141 -4.79 -5.62 2.96
C TRP A 141 -6.19 -5.68 2.36
N THR A 142 -6.94 -4.59 2.55
CA THR A 142 -8.15 -4.31 1.77
C THR A 142 -7.95 -2.96 1.08
N VAL A 143 -8.14 -2.95 -0.23
CA VAL A 143 -7.82 -1.80 -1.07
C VAL A 143 -9.03 -1.42 -1.92
N LEU A 144 -9.57 -0.21 -1.72
CA LEU A 144 -10.41 0.42 -2.74
C LEU A 144 -9.49 1.00 -3.80
N ALA A 145 -9.69 0.61 -5.04
CA ALA A 145 -8.89 1.08 -6.16
C ALA A 145 -9.77 1.64 -7.28
N TRP A 146 -9.18 2.52 -8.09
CA TRP A 146 -9.69 2.87 -9.40
C TRP A 146 -9.16 1.87 -10.42
N ASP A 147 -10.06 1.10 -11.02
CA ASP A 147 -9.71 0.23 -12.15
C ASP A 147 -9.66 1.08 -13.42
N THR A 148 -8.44 1.28 -13.94
CA THR A 148 -8.19 2.15 -15.09
C THR A 148 -8.71 1.58 -16.41
N ARG A 149 -8.96 0.27 -16.50
CA ARG A 149 -9.50 -0.39 -17.70
C ARG A 149 -11.01 -0.33 -17.76
N GLU A 150 -11.64 -0.55 -16.61
CA GLU A 150 -13.11 -0.55 -16.51
C GLU A 150 -13.66 0.81 -16.07
N SER A 151 -12.78 1.78 -15.75
CA SER A 151 -13.13 3.13 -15.29
C SER A 151 -14.13 3.11 -14.14
N ARG A 152 -13.86 2.29 -13.13
CA ARG A 152 -14.75 2.11 -11.97
C ARG A 152 -13.98 1.95 -10.66
N LEU A 153 -14.68 2.18 -9.55
CA LEU A 153 -14.21 1.83 -8.22
C LEU A 153 -14.43 0.34 -7.95
N TRP A 154 -13.39 -0.33 -7.42
CA TRP A 154 -13.47 -1.74 -7.04
C TRP A 154 -12.68 -2.02 -5.77
N ILE A 155 -13.10 -3.00 -4.99
CA ILE A 155 -12.41 -3.41 -3.76
C ILE A 155 -11.68 -4.72 -4.01
N TYR A 156 -10.37 -4.71 -3.77
CA TYR A 156 -9.50 -5.87 -3.85
C TYR A 156 -8.97 -6.24 -2.47
N ASN A 157 -8.87 -7.53 -2.17
CA ASN A 157 -8.19 -8.04 -1.01
C ASN A 157 -6.82 -8.59 -1.41
N SER A 158 -5.85 -8.45 -0.51
CA SER A 158 -4.48 -8.93 -0.68
C SER A 158 -4.07 -9.68 0.59
N ASP A 159 -3.71 -10.96 0.45
CA ASP A 159 -3.31 -11.79 1.59
C ASP A 159 -1.83 -11.62 1.95
N ALA A 160 -1.02 -11.15 1.01
CA ALA A 160 0.36 -10.73 1.22
C ALA A 160 0.64 -9.44 0.43
N HIS A 161 1.79 -8.79 0.63
CA HIS A 161 2.08 -7.53 -0.04
C HIS A 161 2.10 -7.66 -1.58
N ASN A 162 2.51 -8.82 -2.08
CA ASN A 162 2.61 -9.10 -3.52
C ASN A 162 1.54 -10.06 -4.06
N GLU A 163 0.49 -10.31 -3.28
CA GLU A 163 -0.65 -11.14 -3.70
C GLU A 163 -1.93 -10.30 -3.75
N GLY A 164 -2.78 -10.52 -4.75
CA GLY A 164 -4.08 -9.86 -4.88
C GLY A 164 -4.05 -8.48 -5.56
N GLY A 165 -2.88 -7.92 -5.85
CA GLY A 165 -2.77 -6.70 -6.64
C GLY A 165 -3.16 -6.91 -8.10
N VAL A 166 -3.95 -5.99 -8.67
CA VAL A 166 -4.42 -6.04 -10.07
C VAL A 166 -3.69 -5.02 -10.91
N TRP A 167 -3.08 -5.46 -12.02
CA TRP A 167 -2.35 -4.59 -12.94
C TRP A 167 -3.29 -3.57 -13.60
N GLY A 168 -3.05 -2.30 -13.32
CA GLY A 168 -3.87 -1.19 -13.78
C GLY A 168 -4.90 -0.70 -12.75
N ALA A 169 -4.96 -1.29 -11.56
CA ALA A 169 -5.73 -0.75 -10.44
C ALA A 169 -4.88 0.23 -9.63
N LEU A 170 -5.39 1.44 -9.43
CA LEU A 170 -4.71 2.51 -8.67
C LEU A 170 -5.32 2.62 -7.27
N PRO A 171 -4.55 2.39 -6.20
CA PRO A 171 -5.04 2.45 -4.83
C PRO A 171 -5.56 3.84 -4.44
N ILE A 172 -6.70 3.87 -3.73
CA ILE A 172 -7.34 5.09 -3.22
C ILE A 172 -7.48 5.00 -1.70
N ILE A 173 -8.08 3.91 -1.20
CA ILE A 173 -8.18 3.63 0.24
C ILE A 173 -7.45 2.31 0.48
N VAL A 174 -6.41 2.36 1.30
CA VAL A 174 -5.60 1.20 1.64
C VAL A 174 -5.70 0.96 3.13
N LEU A 175 -6.21 -0.20 3.52
CA LEU A 175 -6.35 -0.58 4.92
C LEU A 175 -5.48 -1.77 5.23
N ASP A 176 -4.56 -1.59 6.18
CA ASP A 176 -3.75 -2.65 6.74
C ASP A 176 -4.59 -3.48 7.73
N VAL A 177 -4.71 -4.78 7.48
CA VAL A 177 -5.41 -5.72 8.35
C VAL A 177 -4.50 -6.84 8.86
N TYR A 178 -3.20 -6.74 8.66
CA TYR A 178 -2.25 -7.56 9.40
C TYR A 178 -2.37 -7.29 10.91
N GLU A 179 -2.15 -8.29 11.71
CA GLU A 179 -2.23 -8.15 13.17
C GLU A 179 -1.31 -7.07 13.73
N HIS A 180 -0.17 -6.83 13.12
CA HIS A 180 0.75 -5.79 13.56
C HIS A 180 0.15 -4.37 13.53
N ALA A 181 -0.86 -4.12 12.71
CA ALA A 181 -1.51 -2.83 12.62
C ALA A 181 -2.40 -2.52 13.83
N TYR A 182 -2.87 -3.57 14.57
CA TYR A 182 -3.88 -3.38 15.60
C TYR A 182 -3.73 -4.26 16.85
N PHE A 183 -2.94 -5.34 16.81
CA PHE A 183 -2.93 -6.33 17.90
C PHE A 183 -2.52 -5.75 19.25
N MET A 184 -1.62 -4.77 19.28
CA MET A 184 -1.19 -4.13 20.53
C MET A 184 -2.29 -3.31 21.22
N ASP A 185 -3.29 -2.82 20.47
CA ASP A 185 -4.38 -2.00 20.99
C ASP A 185 -5.67 -2.82 21.17
N TYR A 186 -5.90 -3.80 20.30
CA TYR A 186 -7.17 -4.49 20.19
C TYR A 186 -7.08 -6.02 20.34
N GLY A 187 -5.88 -6.59 20.45
CA GLY A 187 -5.71 -8.05 20.42
C GLY A 187 -6.36 -8.65 19.16
N ALA A 188 -7.23 -9.62 19.32
CA ALA A 188 -7.92 -10.26 18.21
C ALA A 188 -9.17 -9.49 17.71
N ASP A 189 -9.57 -8.38 18.35
CA ASP A 189 -10.75 -7.60 17.96
C ASP A 189 -10.46 -6.67 16.78
N ARG A 190 -10.33 -7.25 15.58
CA ARG A 190 -10.17 -6.49 14.33
C ARG A 190 -11.35 -5.54 14.10
N GLN A 191 -12.57 -5.93 14.51
CA GLN A 191 -13.74 -5.09 14.28
C GLN A 191 -13.66 -3.75 15.05
N ALA A 192 -13.11 -3.76 16.26
CA ALA A 192 -12.87 -2.52 17.03
C ALA A 192 -11.79 -1.65 16.35
N TYR A 193 -10.74 -2.27 15.82
CA TYR A 193 -9.73 -1.56 15.03
C TYR A 193 -10.32 -0.89 13.77
N LEU A 194 -11.20 -1.58 13.03
CA LEU A 194 -11.85 -0.99 11.85
C LEU A 194 -12.65 0.26 12.21
N LYS A 195 -13.33 0.24 13.37
CA LYS A 195 -14.05 1.44 13.88
C LYS A 195 -13.08 2.58 14.21
N ALA A 196 -11.90 2.27 14.77
CA ALA A 196 -10.87 3.28 15.03
C ALA A 196 -10.26 3.82 13.75
N PHE A 197 -10.02 2.97 12.75
CA PHE A 197 -9.55 3.40 11.42
C PHE A 197 -10.49 4.45 10.83
N TRP A 198 -11.79 4.19 10.75
CA TRP A 198 -12.76 5.13 10.19
C TRP A 198 -12.89 6.45 10.97
N LYS A 199 -12.65 6.45 12.29
CA LYS A 199 -12.61 7.68 13.09
C LYS A 199 -11.42 8.59 12.79
N ASN A 200 -10.32 8.02 12.28
CA ASN A 200 -9.12 8.74 11.93
C ASN A 200 -8.92 8.84 10.41
N PHE A 201 -9.92 8.44 9.62
CA PHE A 201 -9.81 8.43 8.19
C PHE A 201 -9.78 9.84 7.62
N ASN A 202 -8.79 10.10 6.77
CA ASN A 202 -8.61 11.39 6.09
C ASN A 202 -9.30 11.35 4.72
N TRP A 203 -10.59 11.66 4.73
CA TRP A 203 -11.41 11.69 3.52
C TRP A 203 -10.87 12.64 2.45
N SER A 204 -10.30 13.80 2.86
CA SER A 204 -9.73 14.76 1.92
C SER A 204 -8.53 14.17 1.17
N ALA A 205 -7.62 13.49 1.89
CA ALA A 205 -6.47 12.81 1.26
C ALA A 205 -6.92 11.71 0.30
N ALA A 206 -7.90 10.88 0.70
CA ALA A 206 -8.46 9.85 -0.17
C ALA A 206 -9.16 10.45 -1.41
N ASN A 207 -9.84 11.59 -1.27
CA ASN A 207 -10.45 12.32 -2.37
C ASN A 207 -9.40 12.82 -3.38
N ASP A 208 -8.26 13.31 -2.90
CA ASP A 208 -7.18 13.77 -3.77
C ASP A 208 -6.51 12.58 -4.51
N LEU A 209 -6.39 11.42 -3.86
CA LEU A 209 -5.97 10.18 -4.51
C LEU A 209 -6.96 9.77 -5.61
N PHE A 210 -8.26 9.77 -5.30
CA PHE A 210 -9.31 9.45 -6.27
C PHE A 210 -9.30 10.39 -7.47
N LYS A 211 -9.22 11.70 -7.26
CA LYS A 211 -9.18 12.68 -8.35
C LYS A 211 -8.02 12.44 -9.30
N ARG A 212 -6.83 12.13 -8.77
CA ARG A 212 -5.65 11.80 -9.57
C ARG A 212 -5.83 10.48 -10.33
N ALA A 213 -6.33 9.44 -9.65
CA ALA A 213 -6.51 8.12 -10.25
C ALA A 213 -7.58 8.10 -11.34
N SER A 214 -8.72 8.77 -11.13
CA SER A 214 -9.85 8.78 -12.06
C SER A 214 -9.60 9.52 -13.38
N MET A 215 -8.50 10.31 -13.47
CA MET A 215 -8.05 10.92 -14.72
C MET A 215 -7.30 9.94 -15.63
N ILE A 216 -6.94 8.76 -15.11
CA ILE A 216 -6.15 7.76 -15.86
C ILE A 216 -7.10 6.69 -16.39
N GLN A 217 -7.07 6.52 -17.70
CA GLN A 217 -7.77 5.47 -18.43
C GLN A 217 -6.76 4.76 -19.34
N LEU A 218 -6.74 3.41 -19.31
CA LEU A 218 -5.85 2.56 -20.11
C LEU A 218 -6.63 1.79 -21.18
#